data_7f56eb919e0da4a50e192008d707a4f0
#
_entry.id   7f56eb919e0da4a50e192008d707a4f0
#
_cell.length_a   1.000
_cell.length_b   1.000
_cell.length_c   1.000
_cell.angle_alpha   90.00
_cell.angle_beta   90.00
_cell.angle_gamma   90.00
#
_symmetry.space_group_name_H-M   'P 1'
#
loop_
_entity.id
_entity.type
_entity.pdbx_description
1 polymer ?
#
loop_
_entity_poly.entity_id
_entity_poly.type
_entity_poly.pdbx_seq_one_letter_code
_entity_poly.pdbx_strand_id
1 'polypeptide(L)' 'MICNQCGREIKVQNGMPVEGVFRVDYTWDYFSDKDGERHSFDLCESCYDRLLASFRVPAEIQE' A
#
# COMPACT_ATOMS: atom_id res chain seq x y z
N MET A 1 -11.10 2.57 7.46
CA MET A 1 -10.11 2.01 6.52
C MET A 1 -9.13 1.13 7.29
N ILE A 2 -8.90 -0.07 6.84
CA ILE A 2 -8.11 -1.06 7.59
C ILE A 2 -6.82 -1.34 6.84
N CYS A 3 -5.71 -1.37 7.58
CA CYS A 3 -4.42 -1.79 7.02
C CYS A 3 -4.47 -3.29 6.75
N ASN A 4 -4.19 -3.68 5.52
CA ASN A 4 -4.26 -5.08 5.13
C ASN A 4 -3.12 -5.92 5.72
N GLN A 5 -2.03 -5.28 6.16
CA GLN A 5 -0.89 -5.99 6.72
C GLN A 5 -1.05 -6.28 8.20
N CYS A 6 -1.37 -5.27 9.00
CA CYS A 6 -1.40 -5.42 10.45
C CYS A 6 -2.81 -5.39 11.04
N GLY A 7 -3.81 -5.06 10.25
CA GLY A 7 -5.19 -5.03 10.70
C GLY A 7 -5.59 -3.79 11.48
N ARG A 8 -4.68 -2.84 11.65
CA ARG A 8 -4.96 -1.61 12.39
C ARG A 8 -5.95 -0.74 11.62
N GLU A 9 -6.81 -0.05 12.35
CA GLU A 9 -7.72 0.89 11.72
C GLU A 9 -6.99 2.19 11.42
N ILE A 10 -7.12 2.66 10.19
CA ILE A 10 -6.53 3.92 9.73
C ILE A 10 -7.63 4.97 9.85
N LYS A 11 -7.30 6.09 10.50
CA LYS A 11 -8.29 7.13 10.77
C LYS A 11 -8.77 7.79 9.50
N VAL A 12 -10.09 7.92 9.38
CA VAL A 12 -10.75 8.57 8.25
C VAL A 12 -11.71 9.61 8.80
N GLN A 13 -11.74 10.76 8.17
CA GLN A 13 -12.62 11.85 8.55
C GLN A 13 -13.25 12.43 7.30
N ASN A 14 -14.58 12.51 7.29
CA ASN A 14 -15.34 13.01 6.14
C ASN A 14 -14.99 12.25 4.85
N GLY A 15 -14.78 10.93 4.97
CA GLY A 15 -14.47 10.09 3.83
C GLY A 15 -13.03 10.15 3.38
N MET A 16 -12.17 10.89 4.06
CA MET A 16 -10.77 11.03 3.66
C MET A 16 -9.84 10.59 4.79
N PRO A 17 -8.75 9.87 4.46
CA PRO A 17 -7.76 9.51 5.48
C PRO A 17 -7.14 10.76 6.09
N VAL A 18 -6.96 10.74 7.42
CA VAL A 18 -6.34 11.86 8.13
C VAL A 18 -5.00 11.44 8.76
N GLU A 19 -4.44 10.35 8.31
CA GLU A 19 -3.08 9.93 8.65
C GLU A 19 -2.47 9.28 7.41
N GLY A 20 -1.17 9.01 7.46
CA GLY A 20 -0.49 8.43 6.32
C GLY A 20 -1.04 7.07 5.93
N VAL A 21 -1.35 6.90 4.67
CA VAL A 21 -1.82 5.63 4.13
C VAL A 21 -1.18 5.41 2.76
N PHE A 22 -0.76 4.18 2.51
CA PHE A 22 -0.25 3.80 1.20
C PHE A 22 -1.30 2.93 0.53
N ARG A 23 -1.94 3.47 -0.49
CA ARG A 23 -2.99 2.76 -1.20
C ARG A 23 -2.45 2.19 -2.49
N VAL A 24 -2.59 0.89 -2.65
CA VAL A 24 -2.19 0.19 -3.86
C VAL A 24 -3.44 -0.22 -4.63
N ASP A 25 -3.42 0.07 -5.92
CA ASP A 25 -4.50 -0.33 -6.82
C ASP A 25 -3.82 -0.60 -8.16
N TYR A 26 -3.63 -1.88 -8.47
CA TYR A 26 -2.85 -2.26 -9.63
C TYR A 26 -3.54 -3.37 -10.41
N THR A 27 -3.61 -3.21 -11.71
CA THR A 27 -4.14 -4.23 -12.62
C THR A 27 -2.96 -4.87 -13.33
N TRP A 28 -2.84 -6.19 -13.17
CA TRP A 28 -1.76 -6.96 -13.79
C TRP A 28 -1.97 -7.04 -15.29
N ASP A 29 -0.87 -7.00 -16.03
CA ASP A 29 -0.91 -6.90 -17.46
C ASP A 29 -0.67 -8.25 -18.14
N TYR A 30 -0.54 -8.17 -19.46
CA TYR A 30 -0.49 -9.33 -20.36
C TYR A 30 0.62 -10.32 -20.02
N PHE A 31 1.78 -9.86 -19.53
CA PHE A 31 2.93 -10.74 -19.28
C PHE A 31 2.92 -11.35 -17.89
N SER A 32 1.94 -11.01 -17.07
CA SER A 32 1.83 -11.56 -15.72
C SER A 32 0.98 -12.82 -15.73
N ASP A 33 1.30 -13.74 -14.82
CA ASP A 33 0.44 -14.91 -14.58
C ASP A 33 -0.93 -14.50 -14.05
N LYS A 34 -1.05 -13.26 -13.58
CA LYS A 34 -2.28 -12.70 -13.03
C LYS A 34 -2.96 -11.73 -13.98
N ASP A 35 -2.71 -11.89 -15.30
CA ASP A 35 -3.26 -10.99 -16.30
C ASP A 35 -4.75 -10.78 -16.09
N GLY A 36 -5.15 -9.52 -16.03
CA GLY A 36 -6.53 -9.12 -15.83
C GLY A 36 -6.98 -9.03 -14.39
N GLU A 37 -6.17 -9.49 -13.42
CA GLU A 37 -6.52 -9.36 -12.01
C GLU A 37 -6.18 -7.96 -11.51
N ARG A 38 -7.10 -7.38 -10.76
CA ARG A 38 -6.88 -6.09 -10.13
C ARG A 38 -6.68 -6.31 -8.63
N HIS A 39 -5.54 -5.89 -8.14
CA HIS A 39 -5.21 -6.04 -6.72
C HIS A 39 -5.25 -4.67 -6.06
N SER A 40 -5.99 -4.56 -4.97
CA SER A 40 -6.04 -3.31 -4.22
C SER A 40 -5.95 -3.60 -2.73
N PHE A 41 -5.17 -2.78 -2.04
CA PHE A 41 -5.03 -2.91 -0.60
C PHE A 41 -4.48 -1.60 -0.03
N ASP A 42 -4.56 -1.48 1.29
CA ASP A 42 -4.07 -0.31 2.00
C ASP A 42 -3.07 -0.74 3.06
N LEU A 43 -2.03 0.06 3.24
CA LEU A 43 -1.06 -0.13 4.32
C LEU A 43 -0.99 1.14 5.14
N CYS A 44 -0.92 0.97 6.47
CA CYS A 44 -0.63 2.12 7.32
C CYS A 44 0.84 2.52 7.14
N GLU A 45 1.18 3.71 7.58
CA GLU A 45 2.53 4.24 7.35
C GLU A 45 3.61 3.35 7.98
N SER A 46 3.36 2.82 9.17
CA SER A 46 4.32 1.93 9.84
C SER A 46 4.58 0.67 9.04
N CYS A 47 3.53 0.10 8.43
CA CYS A 47 3.70 -1.11 7.61
C CYS A 47 4.42 -0.78 6.32
N TYR A 48 4.16 0.38 5.73
CA TYR A 48 4.87 0.84 4.56
C TYR A 48 6.37 1.00 4.86
N ASP A 49 6.69 1.61 6.01
CA ASP A 49 8.09 1.79 6.40
C ASP A 49 8.81 0.45 6.53
N ARG A 50 8.14 -0.54 7.12
CA ARG A 50 8.71 -1.87 7.24
C ARG A 50 8.89 -2.55 5.89
N LEU A 51 7.95 -2.34 4.99
CA LEU A 51 8.06 -2.88 3.63
C LEU A 51 9.29 -2.32 2.94
N LEU A 52 9.48 -1.00 2.98
CA LEU A 52 10.63 -0.37 2.35
C LEU A 52 11.95 -0.83 2.99
N ALA A 53 11.95 -1.00 4.31
CA ALA A 53 13.14 -1.46 5.01
C ALA A 53 13.55 -2.88 4.61
N SER A 54 12.61 -3.66 4.10
CA SER A 54 12.87 -5.03 3.66
C SER A 54 13.42 -5.11 2.24
N PHE A 55 13.45 -4.00 1.52
CA PHE A 55 13.93 -3.99 0.14
C PHE A 55 15.43 -4.26 0.10
N ARG A 56 15.83 -5.12 -0.82
CA ARG A 56 17.25 -5.39 -1.04
C ARG A 56 17.94 -4.20 -1.69
N VAL A 57 17.25 -3.55 -2.61
CA VAL A 57 17.70 -2.33 -3.24
C VAL A 57 16.79 -1.21 -2.77
N PRO A 58 17.33 -0.22 -2.06
CA PRO A 58 16.47 0.82 -1.49
C PRO A 58 15.66 1.58 -2.53
N ALA A 59 14.48 2.00 -2.13
CA ALA A 59 13.63 2.82 -2.98
C ALA A 59 14.24 4.22 -3.10
N GLU A 60 14.00 4.86 -4.23
CA GLU A 60 14.38 6.26 -4.40
C GLU A 60 13.35 7.13 -3.71
N ILE A 61 13.83 8.06 -2.88
CA ILE A 61 12.97 8.99 -2.17
C ILE A 61 13.42 10.39 -2.54
N GLN A 62 12.50 11.16 -3.09
CA GLN A 62 12.77 12.54 -3.52
C GLN A 62 11.86 13.46 -2.73
N GLU A 63 12.42 14.60 -2.29
CA GLU A 63 11.67 15.60 -1.53
C GLU A 63 11.46 16.87 -2.32
#